data_133583948bbcafbe0170b8975b56c396
#
_entry.id   133583948bbcafbe0170b8975b56c396
#
_cell.length_a   1.000
_cell.length_b   1.000
_cell.length_c   1.000
_cell.angle_alpha   90.00
_cell.angle_beta   90.00
_cell.angle_gamma   90.00
#
_symmetry.space_group_name_H-M   'P 1'
#
loop_
_entity.id
_entity.type
_entity.pdbx_description
1 polymer ?
#
loop_
_entity_poly.entity_id
_entity_poly.type
_entity_poly.pdbx_seq_one_letter_code
_entity_poly.pdbx_strand_id
1 'polypeptide(L)'
;MAESDAKLSKRKKIIYVDDVNYSLITVKNRLSEYYEIFPAESVVKMYEFLEFFKPDLILLDVNMPDIDGYEAIKSLKADERYSNIPVIFLTGNSDRESVVKGLSLGAVDYVIKPFSEAKLIESIDTHLNPKKSKDMNQDEEDDNKPSVLIVDDVSSMLRAMQYALHDRYKVYILSKSEDAIDFLRTKKPDLILLDYLMPVINGFDLIPIIRALPDHKDTPIIIITTEGTIDHVNEAMGLGASDFIVKPFKPKELNDKVSKHIRISKELQKLREDNKNLYG
;
A
#
# COMPACT_ATOMS: atom_id res chain seq x y z
N MET A 1 35.54 25.31 3.99
CA MET A 1 34.94 24.95 2.68
C MET A 1 34.95 23.43 2.41
N ALA A 2 36.04 22.70 2.62
CA ALA A 2 36.07 21.25 2.32
C ALA A 2 35.15 20.35 3.16
N GLU A 3 34.86 20.70 4.43
CA GLU A 3 33.95 19.94 5.30
C GLU A 3 32.46 20.15 4.95
N SER A 4 32.09 21.33 4.44
CA SER A 4 30.71 21.59 3.98
C SER A 4 30.39 20.84 2.69
N ASP A 5 31.37 20.73 1.77
CA ASP A 5 31.21 20.02 0.50
C ASP A 5 31.15 18.50 0.66
N ALA A 6 31.91 17.95 1.63
CA ALA A 6 31.86 16.52 1.98
C ALA A 6 30.53 16.11 2.66
N LYS A 7 29.87 17.03 3.33
CA LYS A 7 28.56 16.82 3.95
C LYS A 7 27.41 16.89 2.93
N LEU A 8 27.56 17.69 1.86
CA LEU A 8 26.62 17.76 0.74
C LEU A 8 26.64 16.49 -0.13
N SER A 9 27.81 15.87 -0.35
CA SER A 9 27.95 14.67 -1.20
C SER A 9 27.26 13.40 -0.63
N LYS A 10 26.74 13.45 0.58
CA LYS A 10 26.04 12.35 1.29
C LYS A 10 24.54 12.53 1.40
N ARG A 11 23.98 13.68 0.99
CA ARG A 11 22.54 13.93 1.12
C ARG A 11 21.76 13.18 0.04
N LYS A 12 20.61 12.65 0.41
CA LYS A 12 19.67 12.01 -0.52
C LYS A 12 19.11 13.03 -1.49
N LYS A 13 19.06 12.68 -2.78
CA LYS A 13 18.59 13.53 -3.87
C LYS A 13 17.10 13.31 -4.11
N ILE A 14 16.33 14.37 -4.04
CA ILE A 14 14.89 14.33 -4.23
C ILE A 14 14.50 15.31 -5.34
N ILE A 15 13.81 14.82 -6.37
CA ILE A 15 13.13 15.71 -7.33
C ILE A 15 11.76 16.04 -6.75
N TYR A 16 11.43 17.32 -6.68
CA TYR A 16 10.09 17.78 -6.29
C TYR A 16 9.41 18.45 -7.50
N VAL A 17 8.28 17.89 -7.91
CA VAL A 17 7.52 18.30 -9.09
C VAL A 17 6.21 18.94 -8.67
N ASP A 18 6.00 20.21 -9.03
CA ASP A 18 4.80 21.00 -8.69
C ASP A 18 4.77 22.20 -9.64
N ASP A 19 3.65 22.52 -10.26
CA ASP A 19 3.52 23.65 -11.18
C ASP A 19 3.45 25.01 -10.48
N VAL A 20 3.24 25.01 -9.15
CA VAL A 20 3.17 26.22 -8.33
C VAL A 20 4.54 26.60 -7.79
N ASN A 21 5.12 27.65 -8.34
CA ASN A 21 6.47 28.14 -7.99
C ASN A 21 6.64 28.41 -6.49
N TYR A 22 5.60 28.94 -5.83
CA TYR A 22 5.62 29.17 -4.38
C TYR A 22 5.75 27.86 -3.59
N SER A 23 5.09 26.79 -4.04
CA SER A 23 5.18 25.46 -3.47
C SER A 23 6.61 24.90 -3.61
N LEU A 24 7.20 25.02 -4.80
CA LEU A 24 8.57 24.58 -5.08
C LEU A 24 9.58 25.25 -4.15
N ILE A 25 9.50 26.57 -4.01
CA ILE A 25 10.41 27.35 -3.14
C ILE A 25 10.20 26.97 -1.68
N THR A 26 8.97 26.87 -1.24
CA THR A 26 8.62 26.58 0.16
C THR A 26 9.14 25.21 0.59
N VAL A 27 8.86 24.17 -0.19
CA VAL A 27 9.30 22.80 0.10
C VAL A 27 10.82 22.70 0.02
N LYS A 28 11.44 23.29 -1.00
CA LYS A 28 12.90 23.33 -1.13
C LYS A 28 13.54 23.94 0.11
N ASN A 29 13.07 25.11 0.57
CA ASN A 29 13.64 25.78 1.73
C ASN A 29 13.52 24.95 3.00
N ARG A 30 12.35 24.32 3.23
CA ARG A 30 12.10 23.49 4.41
C ARG A 30 12.93 22.22 4.44
N LEU A 31 13.12 21.56 3.28
CA LEU A 31 13.79 20.28 3.22
C LEU A 31 15.29 20.36 2.94
N SER A 32 15.83 21.54 2.58
CA SER A 32 17.25 21.69 2.19
C SER A 32 18.25 21.42 3.32
N GLU A 33 17.82 21.43 4.57
CA GLU A 33 18.67 21.03 5.70
C GLU A 33 18.90 19.50 5.73
N TYR A 34 17.95 18.71 5.22
CA TYR A 34 17.92 17.26 5.30
C TYR A 34 18.31 16.58 3.99
N TYR A 35 17.85 17.13 2.85
CA TYR A 35 17.95 16.53 1.52
C TYR A 35 18.47 17.50 0.49
N GLU A 36 18.97 16.99 -0.63
CA GLU A 36 19.28 17.78 -1.82
C GLU A 36 18.04 17.84 -2.73
N ILE A 37 17.36 19.00 -2.77
CA ILE A 37 16.07 19.16 -3.46
C ILE A 37 16.26 19.78 -4.84
N PHE A 38 15.77 19.10 -5.87
CA PHE A 38 15.72 19.53 -7.26
C PHE A 38 14.28 19.90 -7.64
N PRO A 39 13.92 21.20 -7.62
CA PRO A 39 12.58 21.63 -7.98
C PRO A 39 12.35 21.53 -9.49
N ALA A 40 11.25 20.91 -9.90
CA ALA A 40 10.79 20.79 -11.28
C ALA A 40 9.39 21.37 -11.40
N GLU A 41 9.22 22.36 -12.27
CA GLU A 41 7.95 23.06 -12.50
C GLU A 41 6.98 22.30 -13.42
N SER A 42 7.42 21.14 -13.95
CA SER A 42 6.63 20.28 -14.83
C SER A 42 7.21 18.87 -14.89
N VAL A 43 6.39 17.94 -15.40
CA VAL A 43 6.83 16.57 -15.70
C VAL A 43 7.97 16.54 -16.72
N VAL A 44 7.96 17.44 -17.71
CA VAL A 44 9.04 17.59 -18.70
C VAL A 44 10.35 17.91 -17.98
N LYS A 45 10.32 18.89 -17.05
CA LYS A 45 11.49 19.29 -16.27
C LYS A 45 12.01 18.18 -15.38
N MET A 46 11.11 17.37 -14.82
CA MET A 46 11.47 16.15 -14.06
C MET A 46 12.27 15.18 -14.95
N TYR A 47 11.81 14.91 -16.18
CA TYR A 47 12.52 14.01 -17.09
C TYR A 47 13.89 14.56 -17.52
N GLU A 48 14.01 15.87 -17.69
CA GLU A 48 15.32 16.48 -17.91
C GLU A 48 16.30 16.14 -16.77
N PHE A 49 15.88 16.26 -15.51
CA PHE A 49 16.74 15.87 -14.39
C PHE A 49 17.07 14.38 -14.37
N LEU A 50 16.10 13.51 -14.72
CA LEU A 50 16.31 12.06 -14.77
C LEU A 50 17.34 11.62 -15.82
N GLU A 51 17.59 12.42 -16.84
CA GLU A 51 18.68 12.17 -17.81
C GLU A 51 20.06 12.46 -17.24
N PHE A 52 20.19 13.36 -16.26
CA PHE A 52 21.47 13.75 -15.68
C PHE A 52 21.85 12.96 -14.43
N PHE A 53 20.86 12.55 -13.62
CA PHE A 53 21.11 11.77 -12.41
C PHE A 53 19.90 10.94 -12.00
N LYS A 54 20.15 9.89 -11.22
CA LYS A 54 19.09 9.08 -10.61
C LYS A 54 18.79 9.66 -9.22
N PRO A 55 17.57 10.16 -8.96
CA PRO A 55 17.17 10.60 -7.63
C PRO A 55 16.92 9.38 -6.71
N ASP A 56 17.01 9.61 -5.41
CA ASP A 56 16.64 8.61 -4.41
C ASP A 56 15.12 8.53 -4.24
N LEU A 57 14.38 9.63 -4.52
CA LEU A 57 12.93 9.73 -4.39
C LEU A 57 12.38 10.87 -5.25
N ILE A 58 11.12 10.75 -5.68
CA ILE A 58 10.37 11.82 -6.34
C ILE A 58 9.18 12.21 -5.48
N LEU A 59 9.03 13.50 -5.16
CA LEU A 59 7.80 14.11 -4.68
C LEU A 59 7.04 14.64 -5.88
N LEU A 60 5.80 14.26 -6.06
CA LEU A 60 5.03 14.56 -7.28
C LEU A 60 3.66 15.12 -6.93
N ASP A 61 3.39 16.35 -7.37
CA ASP A 61 2.02 16.87 -7.29
C ASP A 61 1.10 16.10 -8.23
N VAL A 62 -0.13 15.88 -7.79
CA VAL A 62 -1.14 15.20 -8.60
C VAL A 62 -1.77 16.16 -9.61
N ASN A 63 -2.08 17.39 -9.15
CA ASN A 63 -2.85 18.34 -9.94
C ASN A 63 -1.93 19.31 -10.67
N MET A 64 -1.46 18.93 -11.84
CA MET A 64 -0.64 19.78 -12.71
C MET A 64 -1.29 19.93 -14.07
N PRO A 65 -1.09 21.07 -14.76
CA PRO A 65 -1.51 21.23 -16.14
C PRO A 65 -0.72 20.31 -17.08
N ASP A 66 -1.26 20.10 -18.29
CA ASP A 66 -0.68 19.30 -19.38
C ASP A 66 -0.55 17.80 -19.09
N ILE A 67 0.28 17.40 -18.13
CA ILE A 67 0.48 16.02 -17.71
C ILE A 67 0.22 15.96 -16.21
N ASP A 68 -0.85 15.29 -15.80
CA ASP A 68 -1.15 15.11 -14.38
C ASP A 68 -0.21 14.10 -13.70
N GLY A 69 -0.17 14.12 -12.36
CA GLY A 69 0.71 13.25 -11.60
C GLY A 69 0.43 11.75 -11.81
N TYR A 70 -0.81 11.38 -12.14
CA TYR A 70 -1.16 9.98 -12.41
C TYR A 70 -0.62 9.50 -13.76
N GLU A 71 -0.63 10.35 -14.77
CA GLU A 71 -0.01 10.04 -16.08
C GLU A 71 1.50 10.00 -15.95
N ALA A 72 2.08 10.93 -15.18
CA ALA A 72 3.51 10.96 -14.92
C ALA A 72 4.01 9.69 -14.21
N ILE A 73 3.34 9.24 -13.14
CA ILE A 73 3.76 8.02 -12.45
C ILE A 73 3.60 6.78 -13.32
N LYS A 74 2.52 6.68 -14.10
CA LYS A 74 2.31 5.58 -15.03
C LYS A 74 3.46 5.48 -16.04
N SER A 75 3.90 6.61 -16.59
CA SER A 75 5.03 6.67 -17.51
C SER A 75 6.35 6.31 -16.83
N LEU A 76 6.59 6.82 -15.60
CA LEU A 76 7.78 6.46 -14.81
C LEU A 76 7.85 4.97 -14.50
N LYS A 77 6.72 4.34 -14.13
CA LYS A 77 6.68 2.92 -13.76
C LYS A 77 6.73 1.99 -14.97
N ALA A 78 6.38 2.47 -16.16
CA ALA A 78 6.52 1.73 -17.41
C ALA A 78 7.96 1.73 -17.95
N ASP A 79 8.82 2.65 -17.53
CA ASP A 79 10.22 2.74 -17.96
C ASP A 79 11.14 2.01 -16.96
N GLU A 80 11.80 0.94 -17.39
CA GLU A 80 12.70 0.13 -16.56
C GLU A 80 13.81 0.93 -15.86
N ARG A 81 14.26 2.05 -16.47
CA ARG A 81 15.30 2.92 -15.90
C ARG A 81 14.82 3.62 -14.63
N TYR A 82 13.52 3.92 -14.54
CA TYR A 82 12.93 4.77 -13.49
C TYR A 82 11.92 4.04 -12.62
N SER A 83 11.44 2.84 -13.01
CA SER A 83 10.40 2.08 -12.33
C SER A 83 10.66 1.85 -10.84
N ASN A 84 11.93 1.68 -10.46
CA ASN A 84 12.35 1.44 -9.07
C ASN A 84 12.50 2.72 -8.23
N ILE A 85 12.33 3.93 -8.81
CA ILE A 85 12.41 5.17 -8.03
C ILE A 85 11.12 5.31 -7.21
N PRO A 86 11.20 5.45 -5.88
CA PRO A 86 10.02 5.68 -5.06
C PRO A 86 9.41 7.05 -5.38
N VAL A 87 8.08 7.08 -5.53
CA VAL A 87 7.30 8.29 -5.81
C VAL A 87 6.30 8.50 -4.69
N ILE A 88 6.34 9.66 -4.04
CA ILE A 88 5.36 10.10 -3.04
C ILE A 88 4.50 11.18 -3.68
N PHE A 89 3.18 11.01 -3.65
CA PHE A 89 2.27 12.05 -4.10
C PHE A 89 2.08 13.15 -3.05
N LEU A 90 2.10 14.40 -3.51
CA LEU A 90 1.62 15.55 -2.74
C LEU A 90 0.30 16.01 -3.36
N THR A 91 -0.82 15.91 -2.64
CA THR A 91 -2.15 16.15 -3.20
C THR A 91 -3.01 17.03 -2.31
N GLY A 92 -3.79 17.93 -2.92
CA GLY A 92 -4.85 18.68 -2.22
C GLY A 92 -6.13 17.86 -2.02
N ASN A 93 -6.23 16.71 -2.67
CA ASN A 93 -7.41 15.88 -2.61
C ASN A 93 -7.22 14.74 -1.59
N SER A 94 -8.11 14.68 -0.61
CA SER A 94 -8.08 13.71 0.50
C SER A 94 -9.12 12.59 0.31
N ASP A 95 -9.83 12.55 -0.85
CA ASP A 95 -10.78 11.47 -1.08
C ASP A 95 -10.06 10.12 -1.28
N ARG A 96 -10.68 9.08 -0.77
CA ARG A 96 -10.11 7.74 -0.81
C ARG A 96 -9.88 7.19 -2.21
N GLU A 97 -10.72 7.56 -3.17
CA GLU A 97 -10.58 7.05 -4.55
C GLU A 97 -9.30 7.58 -5.19
N SER A 98 -8.99 8.85 -5.01
CA SER A 98 -7.77 9.49 -5.53
C SER A 98 -6.50 8.90 -4.92
N VAL A 99 -6.49 8.69 -3.60
CA VAL A 99 -5.35 8.11 -2.90
C VAL A 99 -5.10 6.66 -3.34
N VAL A 100 -6.15 5.83 -3.35
CA VAL A 100 -6.04 4.42 -3.77
C VAL A 100 -5.62 4.32 -5.25
N LYS A 101 -6.15 5.20 -6.12
CA LYS A 101 -5.71 5.29 -7.52
C LYS A 101 -4.21 5.54 -7.61
N GLY A 102 -3.69 6.53 -6.88
CA GLY A 102 -2.27 6.87 -6.89
C GLY A 102 -1.37 5.71 -6.45
N LEU A 103 -1.73 5.07 -5.34
CA LEU A 103 -0.99 3.91 -4.82
C LEU A 103 -1.07 2.72 -5.77
N SER A 104 -2.22 2.45 -6.40
CA SER A 104 -2.36 1.37 -7.39
C SER A 104 -1.55 1.58 -8.67
N LEU A 105 -1.18 2.84 -8.99
CA LEU A 105 -0.30 3.19 -10.09
C LEU A 105 1.20 3.08 -9.74
N GLY A 106 1.52 2.72 -8.49
CA GLY A 106 2.89 2.47 -8.06
C GLY A 106 3.52 3.60 -7.24
N ALA A 107 2.74 4.58 -6.75
CA ALA A 107 3.21 5.49 -5.71
C ALA A 107 3.49 4.68 -4.43
N VAL A 108 4.55 5.05 -3.71
CA VAL A 108 4.89 4.36 -2.45
C VAL A 108 4.19 4.99 -1.26
N ASP A 109 3.76 6.27 -1.38
CA ASP A 109 3.04 6.99 -0.33
C ASP A 109 2.33 8.23 -0.91
N TYR A 110 1.57 8.93 -0.06
CA TYR A 110 0.96 10.22 -0.38
C TYR A 110 0.96 11.12 0.86
N VAL A 111 1.02 12.43 0.62
CA VAL A 111 0.92 13.44 1.67
C VAL A 111 -0.12 14.48 1.26
N ILE A 112 -1.12 14.72 2.11
CA ILE A 112 -2.22 15.64 1.82
C ILE A 112 -1.80 17.08 2.12
N LYS A 113 -1.99 17.98 1.17
CA LYS A 113 -1.81 19.44 1.33
C LYS A 113 -3.04 20.04 2.05
N PRO A 114 -2.86 20.95 3.05
CA PRO A 114 -1.59 21.42 3.59
C PRO A 114 -0.94 20.41 4.55
N PHE A 115 0.37 20.27 4.49
CA PHE A 115 1.14 19.38 5.35
C PHE A 115 2.15 20.13 6.22
N SER A 116 2.51 19.53 7.35
CA SER A 116 3.63 19.99 8.17
C SER A 116 4.95 19.45 7.62
N GLU A 117 6.04 20.16 7.89
CA GLU A 117 7.39 19.71 7.56
C GLU A 117 7.70 18.34 8.16
N ALA A 118 7.35 18.12 9.43
CA ALA A 118 7.55 16.86 10.12
C ALA A 118 6.85 15.69 9.42
N LYS A 119 5.60 15.88 8.97
CA LYS A 119 4.84 14.86 8.24
C LYS A 119 5.47 14.49 6.90
N LEU A 120 5.99 15.49 6.18
CA LEU A 120 6.65 15.25 4.90
C LEU A 120 7.99 14.53 5.09
N ILE A 121 8.79 14.92 6.09
CA ILE A 121 10.06 14.26 6.44
C ILE A 121 9.80 12.81 6.88
N GLU A 122 8.80 12.56 7.72
CA GLU A 122 8.42 11.21 8.16
C GLU A 122 8.10 10.29 6.96
N SER A 123 7.29 10.78 6.02
CA SER A 123 6.97 10.03 4.80
C SER A 123 8.22 9.75 3.95
N ILE A 124 9.07 10.76 3.73
CA ILE A 124 10.33 10.61 2.98
C ILE A 124 11.27 9.60 3.65
N ASP A 125 11.51 9.74 4.95
CA ASP A 125 12.44 8.87 5.69
C ASP A 125 11.98 7.42 5.74
N THR A 126 10.68 7.18 5.84
CA THR A 126 10.10 5.84 5.78
C THR A 126 10.50 5.10 4.50
N HIS A 127 10.57 5.81 3.37
CA HIS A 127 10.86 5.20 2.07
C HIS A 127 12.34 5.23 1.68
N LEU A 128 13.12 6.17 2.22
CA LEU A 128 14.56 6.23 2.00
C LEU A 128 15.36 5.35 2.96
N ASN A 129 14.82 5.06 4.17
CA ASN A 129 15.49 4.32 5.23
C ASN A 129 14.63 3.15 5.75
N PRO A 130 14.32 2.12 4.94
CA PRO A 130 13.38 1.05 5.30
C PRO A 130 13.79 0.23 6.55
N LYS A 131 15.01 0.40 7.06
CA LYS A 131 15.46 -0.26 8.30
C LYS A 131 14.90 0.37 9.58
N LYS A 132 14.33 1.59 9.53
CA LYS A 132 13.68 2.25 10.68
C LYS A 132 12.19 1.94 10.80
N SER A 133 11.57 1.37 9.78
CA SER A 133 10.12 1.12 9.72
C SER A 133 9.66 -0.19 10.36
N LYS A 134 10.54 -0.93 11.04
CA LYS A 134 10.14 -2.19 11.74
C LYS A 134 9.37 -1.98 13.04
N ASP A 135 9.27 -0.76 13.56
CA ASP A 135 8.63 -0.47 14.85
C ASP A 135 7.25 0.20 14.76
N MET A 136 6.66 0.34 13.57
CA MET A 136 5.34 0.98 13.40
C MET A 136 4.15 0.00 13.42
N ASN A 137 4.29 -1.16 14.04
CA ASN A 137 3.17 -2.07 14.34
C ASN A 137 2.67 -1.90 15.79
N GLN A 138 2.73 -0.70 16.33
CA GLN A 138 2.17 -0.38 17.65
C GLN A 138 1.04 0.65 17.51
N ASP A 139 -0.13 0.19 17.10
CA ASP A 139 -1.39 0.82 17.48
C ASP A 139 -2.04 -0.02 18.57
N GLU A 140 -1.74 0.31 19.82
CA GLU A 140 -2.31 -0.32 21.04
C GLU A 140 -3.76 0.08 21.34
N GLU A 141 -4.48 0.75 20.44
CA GLU A 141 -5.78 1.36 20.81
C GLU A 141 -7.03 0.79 20.11
N ASP A 142 -6.99 -0.35 19.41
CA ASP A 142 -8.20 -0.79 18.70
C ASP A 142 -8.49 -2.30 18.78
N ASP A 143 -8.46 -2.85 20.00
CA ASP A 143 -8.75 -4.28 20.25
C ASP A 143 -10.23 -4.68 19.94
N ASN A 144 -11.10 -3.70 19.66
CA ASN A 144 -12.51 -3.93 19.34
C ASN A 144 -12.85 -3.97 17.85
N LYS A 145 -11.93 -3.55 16.96
CA LYS A 145 -12.17 -3.62 15.53
C LYS A 145 -11.91 -5.02 14.98
N PRO A 146 -12.75 -5.51 14.05
CA PRO A 146 -12.42 -6.72 13.31
C PRO A 146 -11.08 -6.58 12.60
N SER A 147 -10.31 -7.66 12.57
CA SER A 147 -8.95 -7.67 12.01
C SER A 147 -8.92 -8.26 10.61
N VAL A 148 -8.14 -7.64 9.73
CA VAL A 148 -7.93 -8.07 8.34
C VAL A 148 -6.44 -8.26 8.09
N LEU A 149 -6.05 -9.44 7.64
CA LEU A 149 -4.70 -9.70 7.12
C LEU A 149 -4.70 -9.46 5.61
N ILE A 150 -3.72 -8.71 5.12
CA ILE A 150 -3.48 -8.48 3.69
C ILE A 150 -2.11 -9.05 3.34
N VAL A 151 -2.07 -9.91 2.32
CA VAL A 151 -0.84 -10.51 1.80
C VAL A 151 -0.75 -10.19 0.29
N ASP A 152 0.24 -9.38 -0.10
CA ASP A 152 0.47 -8.94 -1.48
C ASP A 152 1.94 -8.51 -1.59
N ASP A 153 2.69 -8.97 -2.59
CA ASP A 153 4.12 -8.65 -2.74
C ASP A 153 4.37 -7.21 -3.25
N VAL A 154 3.32 -6.55 -3.73
CA VAL A 154 3.38 -5.17 -4.21
C VAL A 154 3.11 -4.20 -3.07
N SER A 155 4.15 -3.55 -2.54
CA SER A 155 4.06 -2.64 -1.39
C SER A 155 3.06 -1.49 -1.57
N SER A 156 2.91 -0.95 -2.79
CA SER A 156 1.92 0.09 -3.07
C SER A 156 0.48 -0.43 -2.93
N MET A 157 0.21 -1.69 -3.33
CA MET A 157 -1.08 -2.32 -3.19
C MET A 157 -1.42 -2.61 -1.72
N LEU A 158 -0.45 -3.09 -0.93
CA LEU A 158 -0.60 -3.25 0.51
C LEU A 158 -1.04 -1.95 1.19
N ARG A 159 -0.36 -0.83 0.88
CA ARG A 159 -0.71 0.49 1.43
C ARG A 159 -2.06 0.99 0.95
N ALA A 160 -2.41 0.79 -0.32
CA ALA A 160 -3.70 1.16 -0.87
C ALA A 160 -4.85 0.45 -0.15
N MET A 161 -4.73 -0.86 0.03
CA MET A 161 -5.73 -1.66 0.75
C MET A 161 -5.77 -1.32 2.24
N GLN A 162 -4.61 -1.15 2.88
CA GLN A 162 -4.53 -0.71 4.27
C GLN A 162 -5.25 0.62 4.46
N TYR A 163 -4.96 1.60 3.61
CA TYR A 163 -5.63 2.91 3.66
C TYR A 163 -7.14 2.82 3.43
N ALA A 164 -7.58 1.97 2.51
CA ALA A 164 -9.01 1.79 2.24
C ALA A 164 -9.76 1.17 3.43
N LEU A 165 -9.09 0.40 4.29
CA LEU A 165 -9.71 -0.40 5.34
C LEU A 165 -9.46 0.10 6.77
N HIS A 166 -8.42 0.91 7.04
CA HIS A 166 -7.94 1.23 8.40
C HIS A 166 -8.96 1.90 9.33
N ASP A 167 -9.94 2.65 8.80
CA ASP A 167 -10.96 3.28 9.64
C ASP A 167 -11.87 2.28 10.33
N ARG A 168 -12.14 1.13 9.69
CA ARG A 168 -13.13 0.15 10.14
C ARG A 168 -12.51 -1.12 10.70
N TYR A 169 -11.26 -1.39 10.33
CA TYR A 169 -10.59 -2.67 10.63
C TYR A 169 -9.20 -2.43 11.20
N LYS A 170 -8.76 -3.35 12.05
CA LYS A 170 -7.35 -3.51 12.41
C LYS A 170 -6.67 -4.24 11.27
N VAL A 171 -5.76 -3.57 10.55
CA VAL A 171 -5.19 -4.09 9.31
C VAL A 171 -3.74 -4.53 9.53
N TYR A 172 -3.47 -5.79 9.26
CA TYR A 172 -2.12 -6.37 9.20
C TYR A 172 -1.71 -6.51 7.74
N ILE A 173 -0.47 -6.16 7.40
CA ILE A 173 0.06 -6.25 6.04
C ILE A 173 1.33 -7.10 6.01
N LEU A 174 1.42 -8.00 5.05
CA LEU A 174 2.60 -8.85 4.81
C LEU A 174 2.94 -8.82 3.32
N SER A 175 4.22 -8.65 3.02
CA SER A 175 4.73 -8.59 1.65
C SER A 175 5.30 -9.93 1.13
N LYS A 176 5.23 -10.98 1.94
CA LYS A 176 5.71 -12.32 1.60
C LYS A 176 4.72 -13.38 2.02
N SER A 177 4.50 -14.34 1.14
CA SER A 177 3.62 -15.48 1.38
C SER A 177 4.10 -16.37 2.54
N GLU A 178 5.42 -16.51 2.73
CA GLU A 178 5.99 -17.33 3.79
C GLU A 178 5.71 -16.74 5.18
N ASP A 179 5.78 -15.41 5.30
CA ASP A 179 5.51 -14.71 6.56
C ASP A 179 4.04 -14.85 6.99
N ALA A 180 3.12 -15.09 6.02
CA ALA A 180 1.70 -15.28 6.30
C ALA A 180 1.44 -16.57 7.11
N ILE A 181 2.17 -17.65 6.84
CA ILE A 181 2.03 -18.91 7.56
C ILE A 181 2.44 -18.74 9.01
N ASP A 182 3.57 -18.08 9.27
CA ASP A 182 4.06 -17.86 10.63
C ASP A 182 3.18 -16.88 11.41
N PHE A 183 2.66 -15.85 10.73
CA PHE A 183 1.67 -14.95 11.32
C PHE A 183 0.40 -15.70 11.74
N LEU A 184 -0.17 -16.52 10.86
CA LEU A 184 -1.40 -17.26 11.10
C LEU A 184 -1.29 -18.36 12.16
N ARG A 185 -0.09 -18.80 12.50
CA ARG A 185 0.15 -19.71 13.65
C ARG A 185 -0.07 -19.01 14.99
N THR A 186 0.04 -17.69 15.04
CA THR A 186 0.02 -16.90 16.29
C THR A 186 -1.13 -15.92 16.36
N LYS A 187 -1.72 -15.53 15.23
CA LYS A 187 -2.79 -14.53 15.11
C LYS A 187 -3.97 -15.10 14.33
N LYS A 188 -5.17 -14.69 14.72
CA LYS A 188 -6.44 -15.06 14.09
C LYS A 188 -7.14 -13.83 13.50
N PRO A 189 -6.84 -13.43 12.26
CA PRO A 189 -7.59 -12.36 11.60
C PRO A 189 -9.02 -12.82 11.30
N ASP A 190 -9.97 -11.87 11.35
CA ASP A 190 -11.37 -12.11 10.99
C ASP A 190 -11.56 -12.32 9.47
N LEU A 191 -10.58 -11.89 8.64
CA LEU A 191 -10.58 -12.08 7.20
C LEU A 191 -9.15 -11.98 6.64
N ILE A 192 -8.89 -12.71 5.56
CA ILE A 192 -7.62 -12.67 4.82
C ILE A 192 -7.90 -12.16 3.40
N LEU A 193 -7.17 -11.12 2.98
CA LEU A 193 -7.04 -10.68 1.59
C LEU A 193 -5.72 -11.22 1.06
N LEU A 194 -5.77 -11.98 -0.02
CA LEU A 194 -4.62 -12.73 -0.51
C LEU A 194 -4.41 -12.48 -2.00
N ASP A 195 -3.27 -11.89 -2.37
CA ASP A 195 -2.93 -11.76 -3.78
C ASP A 195 -2.71 -13.14 -4.42
N TYR A 196 -3.17 -13.26 -5.65
CA TYR A 196 -2.98 -14.51 -6.43
C TYR A 196 -1.54 -14.66 -6.88
N LEU A 197 -0.95 -13.62 -7.48
CA LEU A 197 0.37 -13.66 -8.08
C LEU A 197 1.44 -13.18 -7.10
N MET A 198 2.02 -14.09 -6.35
CA MET A 198 3.15 -13.80 -5.45
C MET A 198 4.33 -14.71 -5.75
N PRO A 199 5.59 -14.23 -5.55
CA PRO A 199 6.78 -15.07 -5.62
C PRO A 199 6.75 -16.19 -4.57
N VAL A 200 7.47 -17.27 -4.85
CA VAL A 200 7.71 -18.44 -3.96
C VAL A 200 6.47 -19.29 -3.75
N ILE A 201 5.41 -18.76 -3.11
CA ILE A 201 4.12 -19.45 -2.93
C ILE A 201 3.04 -18.51 -3.46
N ASN A 202 2.33 -18.91 -4.51
CA ASN A 202 1.21 -18.12 -5.02
C ASN A 202 -0.03 -18.23 -4.10
N GLY A 203 -1.01 -17.34 -4.32
CA GLY A 203 -2.19 -17.30 -3.46
C GLY A 203 -3.01 -18.59 -3.47
N PHE A 204 -3.09 -19.30 -4.59
CA PHE A 204 -3.84 -20.55 -4.68
C PHE A 204 -3.16 -21.69 -3.91
N ASP A 205 -1.84 -21.79 -3.98
CA ASP A 205 -1.07 -22.77 -3.20
C ASP A 205 -1.14 -22.49 -1.70
N LEU A 206 -1.28 -21.21 -1.31
CA LEU A 206 -1.36 -20.79 0.08
C LEU A 206 -2.72 -21.12 0.73
N ILE A 207 -3.83 -21.12 -0.04
CA ILE A 207 -5.17 -21.43 0.48
C ILE A 207 -5.22 -22.79 1.20
N PRO A 208 -4.82 -23.92 0.57
CA PRO A 208 -4.90 -25.23 1.23
C PRO A 208 -3.99 -25.27 2.47
N ILE A 209 -2.85 -24.58 2.47
CA ILE A 209 -1.96 -24.50 3.65
C ILE A 209 -2.68 -23.77 4.80
N ILE A 210 -3.35 -22.65 4.52
CA ILE A 210 -4.14 -21.92 5.50
C ILE A 210 -5.29 -22.79 6.02
N ARG A 211 -6.01 -23.49 5.15
CA ARG A 211 -7.13 -24.36 5.52
C ARG A 211 -6.72 -25.57 6.36
N ALA A 212 -5.46 -26.01 6.26
CA ALA A 212 -4.89 -27.05 7.10
C ALA A 212 -4.61 -26.56 8.54
N LEU A 213 -4.52 -25.25 8.78
CA LEU A 213 -4.37 -24.69 10.12
C LEU A 213 -5.72 -24.82 10.89
N PRO A 214 -5.75 -25.48 12.06
CA PRO A 214 -7.00 -25.76 12.80
C PRO A 214 -7.86 -24.50 13.05
N ASP A 215 -7.19 -23.38 13.32
CA ASP A 215 -7.82 -22.11 13.68
C ASP A 215 -8.34 -21.31 12.47
N HIS A 216 -7.97 -21.69 11.24
CA HIS A 216 -8.27 -20.96 10.01
C HIS A 216 -9.14 -21.71 9.02
N LYS A 217 -9.74 -22.84 9.43
CA LYS A 217 -10.62 -23.64 8.55
C LYS A 217 -11.78 -22.83 7.98
N ASP A 218 -12.33 -21.92 8.77
CA ASP A 218 -13.52 -21.13 8.42
C ASP A 218 -13.19 -19.63 8.25
N THR A 219 -11.96 -19.19 8.44
CA THR A 219 -11.56 -17.78 8.22
C THR A 219 -11.82 -17.41 6.77
N PRO A 220 -12.63 -16.39 6.47
CA PRO A 220 -12.88 -16.00 5.07
C PRO A 220 -11.59 -15.54 4.38
N ILE A 221 -11.36 -16.07 3.17
CA ILE A 221 -10.25 -15.72 2.30
C ILE A 221 -10.82 -15.11 1.02
N ILE A 222 -10.44 -13.88 0.71
CA ILE A 222 -10.79 -13.21 -0.54
C ILE A 222 -9.52 -13.12 -1.39
N ILE A 223 -9.55 -13.71 -2.57
CA ILE A 223 -8.44 -13.65 -3.52
C ILE A 223 -8.48 -12.32 -4.27
N ILE A 224 -7.32 -11.71 -4.43
CA ILE A 224 -7.13 -10.50 -5.24
C ILE A 224 -6.30 -10.89 -6.47
N THR A 225 -6.79 -10.61 -7.68
CA THR A 225 -6.16 -11.09 -8.90
C THR A 225 -6.29 -10.08 -10.04
N THR A 226 -5.36 -10.11 -10.96
CA THR A 226 -5.49 -9.41 -12.27
C THR A 226 -6.27 -10.26 -13.29
N GLU A 227 -6.48 -11.56 -13.03
CA GLU A 227 -7.10 -12.51 -13.92
C GLU A 227 -8.48 -12.95 -13.38
N GLY A 228 -9.54 -12.30 -13.87
CA GLY A 228 -10.92 -12.58 -13.47
C GLY A 228 -11.64 -13.57 -14.39
N THR A 229 -10.94 -14.58 -14.93
CA THR A 229 -11.58 -15.62 -15.76
C THR A 229 -12.43 -16.55 -14.91
N ILE A 230 -13.50 -17.10 -15.49
CA ILE A 230 -14.39 -18.04 -14.78
C ILE A 230 -13.62 -19.24 -14.25
N ASP A 231 -12.62 -19.72 -14.97
CA ASP A 231 -11.82 -20.87 -14.58
C ASP A 231 -10.99 -20.59 -13.33
N HIS A 232 -10.29 -19.45 -13.27
CA HIS A 232 -9.53 -19.04 -12.07
C HIS A 232 -10.43 -18.81 -10.86
N VAL A 233 -11.62 -18.23 -11.06
CA VAL A 233 -12.59 -18.06 -9.98
C VAL A 233 -13.06 -19.42 -9.45
N ASN A 234 -13.41 -20.34 -10.32
CA ASN A 234 -13.85 -21.70 -9.93
C ASN A 234 -12.74 -22.46 -9.21
N GLU A 235 -11.49 -22.33 -9.67
CA GLU A 235 -10.32 -22.92 -9.02
C GLU A 235 -10.13 -22.37 -7.62
N ALA A 236 -10.12 -21.05 -7.44
CA ALA A 236 -10.00 -20.40 -6.13
C ALA A 236 -11.08 -20.88 -5.16
N MET A 237 -12.35 -20.91 -5.61
CA MET A 237 -13.48 -21.35 -4.80
C MET A 237 -13.36 -22.84 -4.45
N GLY A 238 -12.91 -23.67 -5.38
CA GLY A 238 -12.65 -25.11 -5.16
C GLY A 238 -11.55 -25.37 -4.12
N LEU A 239 -10.55 -24.50 -4.03
CA LEU A 239 -9.48 -24.54 -3.03
C LEU A 239 -9.93 -24.03 -1.65
N GLY A 240 -11.09 -23.39 -1.55
CA GLY A 240 -11.66 -22.90 -0.30
C GLY A 240 -11.56 -21.38 -0.10
N ALA A 241 -11.39 -20.60 -1.17
CA ALA A 241 -11.61 -19.16 -1.13
C ALA A 241 -13.10 -18.85 -0.87
N SER A 242 -13.38 -17.71 -0.25
CA SER A 242 -14.75 -17.26 0.05
C SER A 242 -15.29 -16.28 -1.01
N ASP A 243 -14.41 -15.57 -1.67
CA ASP A 243 -14.73 -14.61 -2.75
C ASP A 243 -13.43 -14.22 -3.49
N PHE A 244 -13.58 -13.38 -4.51
CA PHE A 244 -12.44 -12.81 -5.26
C PHE A 244 -12.69 -11.33 -5.58
N ILE A 245 -11.61 -10.59 -5.87
CA ILE A 245 -11.63 -9.19 -6.33
C ILE A 245 -10.67 -9.09 -7.52
N VAL A 246 -11.13 -8.50 -8.61
CA VAL A 246 -10.30 -8.31 -9.82
C VAL A 246 -9.66 -6.93 -9.79
N LYS A 247 -8.32 -6.88 -9.98
CA LYS A 247 -7.57 -5.62 -10.13
C LYS A 247 -7.78 -5.06 -11.55
N PRO A 248 -8.01 -3.74 -11.72
CA PRO A 248 -8.12 -2.73 -10.69
C PRO A 248 -9.53 -2.70 -10.06
N PHE A 249 -9.60 -2.46 -8.75
CA PHE A 249 -10.85 -2.39 -8.00
C PHE A 249 -11.02 -1.02 -7.33
N LYS A 250 -12.26 -0.68 -6.97
CA LYS A 250 -12.55 0.54 -6.21
C LYS A 250 -12.51 0.28 -4.70
N PRO A 251 -12.13 1.26 -3.86
CA PRO A 251 -12.15 1.13 -2.40
C PRO A 251 -13.50 0.70 -1.85
N LYS A 252 -14.60 1.16 -2.46
CA LYS A 252 -15.95 0.76 -2.10
C LYS A 252 -16.17 -0.75 -2.29
N GLU A 253 -15.77 -1.30 -3.42
CA GLU A 253 -15.91 -2.73 -3.72
C GLU A 253 -15.14 -3.59 -2.70
N LEU A 254 -13.90 -3.21 -2.39
CA LEU A 254 -13.09 -3.86 -1.36
C LEU A 254 -13.80 -3.84 -0.01
N ASN A 255 -14.25 -2.65 0.44
CA ASN A 255 -14.96 -2.50 1.71
C ASN A 255 -16.28 -3.30 1.76
N ASP A 256 -17.05 -3.30 0.68
CA ASP A 256 -18.32 -4.02 0.61
C ASP A 256 -18.12 -5.53 0.72
N LYS A 257 -17.12 -6.09 0.04
CA LYS A 257 -16.79 -7.52 0.12
C LYS A 257 -16.23 -7.90 1.50
N VAL A 258 -15.28 -7.12 2.04
CA VAL A 258 -14.72 -7.36 3.38
C VAL A 258 -15.81 -7.34 4.45
N SER A 259 -16.65 -6.30 4.46
CA SER A 259 -17.75 -6.18 5.44
C SER A 259 -18.77 -7.30 5.34
N LYS A 260 -19.13 -7.70 4.12
CA LYS A 260 -20.05 -8.82 3.86
C LYS A 260 -19.51 -10.12 4.47
N HIS A 261 -18.26 -10.48 4.17
CA HIS A 261 -17.70 -11.76 4.59
C HIS A 261 -17.38 -11.81 6.09
N ILE A 262 -16.92 -10.72 6.70
CA ILE A 262 -16.77 -10.64 8.16
C ILE A 262 -18.11 -10.82 8.86
N ARG A 263 -19.19 -10.16 8.38
CA ARG A 263 -20.53 -10.31 8.95
C ARG A 263 -21.02 -11.75 8.85
N ILE A 264 -20.93 -12.38 7.68
CA ILE A 264 -21.34 -13.77 7.48
C ILE A 264 -20.57 -14.71 8.41
N SER A 265 -19.24 -14.54 8.51
CA SER A 265 -18.40 -15.36 9.39
C SER A 265 -18.83 -15.26 10.85
N LYS A 266 -19.09 -14.04 11.35
CA LYS A 266 -19.57 -13.82 12.74
C LYS A 266 -20.95 -14.41 12.99
N GLU A 267 -21.87 -14.30 12.05
CA GLU A 267 -23.20 -14.91 12.14
C GLU A 267 -23.11 -16.45 12.22
N LEU A 268 -22.27 -17.07 11.39
CA LEU A 268 -22.05 -18.52 11.40
C LEU A 268 -21.41 -19.00 12.71
N GLN A 269 -20.44 -18.25 13.24
CA GLN A 269 -19.81 -18.57 14.53
C GLN A 269 -20.85 -18.54 15.65
N LYS A 270 -21.68 -17.51 15.71
CA LYS A 270 -22.76 -17.39 16.72
C LYS A 270 -23.74 -18.55 16.64
N LEU A 271 -24.19 -18.92 15.45
CA LEU A 271 -25.08 -20.06 15.24
C LEU A 271 -24.47 -21.39 15.70
N ARG A 272 -23.17 -21.59 15.52
CA ARG A 272 -22.45 -22.79 15.99
C ARG A 272 -22.36 -22.82 17.51
N GLU A 273 -22.10 -21.68 18.15
CA GLU A 273 -22.06 -21.55 19.63
C GLU A 273 -23.43 -21.79 20.24
N ASP A 274 -24.47 -21.20 19.66
CA ASP A 274 -25.87 -21.41 20.12
C ASP A 274 -26.26 -22.87 19.99
N ASN A 275 -25.92 -23.54 18.88
CA ASN A 275 -26.20 -24.98 18.70
C ASN A 275 -25.42 -25.87 19.69
N LYS A 276 -24.15 -25.51 19.98
CA LYS A 276 -23.35 -26.26 20.96
C LYS A 276 -23.90 -26.16 22.38
N ASN A 277 -24.48 -25.01 22.72
CA ASN A 277 -25.13 -24.80 24.03
C ASN A 277 -26.50 -25.47 24.15
N LEU A 278 -27.15 -25.82 23.02
CA LEU A 278 -28.44 -26.52 23.01
C LEU A 278 -28.32 -28.05 23.09
N TYR A 279 -27.20 -28.61 22.66
CA TYR A 279 -27.00 -30.08 22.55
C TYR A 279 -25.78 -30.60 23.32
N GLY A 280 -25.04 -29.75 24.06
CA GLY A 280 -23.93 -30.13 24.95
C GLY A 280 -24.34 -30.04 26.42
#